data_2a807d3c753f1dbcd3eafd871f58b716
#
_entry.id   2a807d3c753f1dbcd3eafd871f58b716
#
_cell.length_a   1.000
_cell.length_b   1.000
_cell.length_c   1.000
_cell.angle_alpha   90.00
_cell.angle_beta   90.00
_cell.angle_gamma   90.00
#
_symmetry.space_group_name_H-M   'P 1'
#
loop_
_entity.id
_entity.type
_entity.pdbx_description
1 polymer ?
#
loop_
_entity_poly.entity_id
_entity_poly.type
_entity_poly.pdbx_seq_one_letter_code
_entity_poly.pdbx_strand_id
1 'polypeptide(L)'
;MADMMTLIPELAVTDVAAAAAMLQDVFGFSADGPVLRLGDQAVALVAADGPTGHGKIDHLALAVDDVDAALAAMIARGARLEATTPDGPREIAEFWGTGMRYVFLTGPEGARIELCARLGGAARAGLPGHDHLGIPCTDIAASAAFWTGLGAEPLAAVDLSRADGVTQVRFLSLGDGVVELYEPPALRGQVPGFAENALWRGVRVGGTGLEPGLRIGPDGLRVTVL
;
A
#
# COMPACT_ATOMS: atom_id res chain seq x y z
N MET A 1 -3.81 6.27 -28.19
CA MET A 1 -2.91 6.47 -27.04
C MET A 1 -3.01 5.18 -26.27
N ALA A 2 -1.89 4.56 -25.88
CA ALA A 2 -1.97 3.42 -24.96
C ALA A 2 -2.58 3.92 -23.66
N ASP A 3 -3.61 3.25 -23.16
CA ASP A 3 -4.18 3.57 -21.85
C ASP A 3 -3.07 3.47 -20.81
N MET A 4 -2.93 4.53 -19.98
CA MET A 4 -1.95 4.50 -18.89
C MET A 4 -2.33 3.39 -17.91
N MET A 5 -1.37 2.55 -17.54
CA MET A 5 -1.59 1.54 -16.51
C MET A 5 -1.93 2.21 -15.18
N THR A 6 -2.92 1.67 -14.48
CA THR A 6 -3.38 2.17 -13.19
C THR A 6 -3.37 1.08 -12.13
N LEU A 7 -3.06 1.46 -10.90
CA LEU A 7 -3.05 0.59 -9.72
C LEU A 7 -4.01 1.15 -8.67
N ILE A 8 -5.17 0.51 -8.48
CA ILE A 8 -6.22 1.01 -7.58
C ILE A 8 -6.49 -0.03 -6.48
N PRO A 9 -5.99 0.18 -5.25
CA PRO A 9 -6.32 -0.68 -4.12
C PRO A 9 -7.81 -0.60 -3.76
N GLU A 10 -8.37 -1.73 -3.33
CA GLU A 10 -9.75 -1.85 -2.85
C GLU A 10 -9.77 -1.94 -1.33
N LEU A 11 -10.39 -0.95 -0.69
CA LEU A 11 -10.64 -0.94 0.75
C LEU A 11 -12.08 -1.39 1.01
N ALA A 12 -12.26 -2.56 1.63
CA ALA A 12 -13.55 -3.13 1.96
C ALA A 12 -13.95 -2.73 3.38
N VAL A 13 -15.06 -2.00 3.52
CA VAL A 13 -15.53 -1.42 4.78
C VAL A 13 -17.03 -1.65 4.96
N THR A 14 -17.46 -1.73 6.20
CA THR A 14 -18.90 -1.88 6.54
C THR A 14 -19.65 -0.55 6.41
N ASP A 15 -18.99 0.58 6.66
CA ASP A 15 -19.54 1.92 6.48
C ASP A 15 -18.72 2.73 5.46
N VAL A 16 -19.14 2.63 4.19
CA VAL A 16 -18.49 3.31 3.06
C VAL A 16 -18.52 4.84 3.23
N ALA A 17 -19.60 5.40 3.79
CA ALA A 17 -19.73 6.84 3.95
C ALA A 17 -18.76 7.36 5.03
N ALA A 18 -18.70 6.70 6.18
CA ALA A 18 -17.76 7.06 7.24
C ALA A 18 -16.28 6.88 6.79
N ALA A 19 -16.00 5.81 6.05
CA ALA A 19 -14.65 5.58 5.47
C ALA A 19 -14.26 6.66 4.48
N ALA A 20 -15.17 7.05 3.59
CA ALA A 20 -14.95 8.15 2.64
C ALA A 20 -14.68 9.47 3.36
N ALA A 21 -15.50 9.82 4.35
CA ALA A 21 -15.34 11.03 5.15
C ALA A 21 -13.97 11.04 5.85
N MET A 22 -13.57 9.93 6.48
CA MET A 22 -12.26 9.84 7.14
C MET A 22 -11.09 10.01 6.15
N LEU A 23 -11.14 9.36 4.99
CA LEU A 23 -10.10 9.51 3.98
C LEU A 23 -10.01 10.95 3.45
N GLN A 24 -11.15 11.64 3.30
CA GLN A 24 -11.18 13.03 2.84
C GLN A 24 -10.73 13.99 3.94
N ASP A 25 -11.33 13.94 5.11
CA ASP A 25 -11.15 14.94 6.16
C ASP A 25 -9.78 14.81 6.85
N VAL A 26 -9.31 13.58 7.04
CA VAL A 26 -8.05 13.31 7.75
C VAL A 26 -6.87 13.19 6.80
N PHE A 27 -7.01 12.36 5.75
CA PHE A 27 -5.90 12.00 4.86
C PHE A 27 -5.83 12.85 3.58
N GLY A 28 -6.82 13.72 3.33
CA GLY A 28 -6.78 14.69 2.23
C GLY A 28 -7.18 14.15 0.86
N PHE A 29 -7.85 13.00 0.82
CA PHE A 29 -8.40 12.48 -0.44
C PHE A 29 -9.54 13.36 -0.95
N SER A 30 -9.78 13.32 -2.25
CA SER A 30 -10.92 13.97 -2.92
C SER A 30 -11.79 12.93 -3.60
N ALA A 31 -13.11 13.15 -3.60
CA ALA A 31 -14.04 12.26 -4.31
C ALA A 31 -13.91 12.46 -5.84
N ASP A 32 -13.84 11.34 -6.57
CA ASP A 32 -13.84 11.32 -8.03
C ASP A 32 -14.65 10.13 -8.54
N GLY A 33 -15.95 10.35 -8.71
CA GLY A 33 -16.90 9.29 -9.10
C GLY A 33 -16.90 8.14 -8.08
N PRO A 34 -16.57 6.90 -8.52
CA PRO A 34 -16.61 5.71 -7.66
C PRO A 34 -15.33 5.49 -6.85
N VAL A 35 -14.37 6.39 -6.91
CA VAL A 35 -13.08 6.28 -6.21
C VAL A 35 -12.75 7.55 -5.43
N LEU A 36 -11.81 7.44 -4.53
CA LEU A 36 -11.19 8.56 -3.82
C LEU A 36 -9.77 8.75 -4.36
N ARG A 37 -9.40 9.99 -4.68
CA ARG A 37 -8.07 10.32 -5.22
C ARG A 37 -7.20 11.08 -4.23
N LEU A 38 -5.92 10.78 -4.28
CA LEU A 38 -4.86 11.58 -3.68
C LEU A 38 -3.74 11.74 -4.72
N GLY A 39 -3.51 12.98 -5.19
CA GLY A 39 -2.66 13.18 -6.37
C GLY A 39 -3.25 12.51 -7.61
N ASP A 40 -2.43 11.76 -8.32
CA ASP A 40 -2.83 11.06 -9.55
C ASP A 40 -3.38 9.64 -9.29
N GLN A 41 -3.25 9.14 -8.06
CA GLN A 41 -3.67 7.78 -7.69
C GLN A 41 -5.06 7.75 -7.02
N ALA A 42 -5.64 6.56 -6.96
CA ALA A 42 -6.97 6.35 -6.43
C ALA A 42 -7.06 5.15 -5.48
N VAL A 43 -8.07 5.19 -4.59
CA VAL A 43 -8.55 4.06 -3.78
C VAL A 43 -10.01 3.83 -4.11
N ALA A 44 -10.41 2.58 -4.32
CA ALA A 44 -11.81 2.18 -4.43
C ALA A 44 -12.35 1.74 -3.07
N LEU A 45 -13.44 2.35 -2.61
CA LEU A 45 -14.18 1.84 -1.46
C LEU A 45 -15.20 0.82 -1.93
N VAL A 46 -15.27 -0.31 -1.22
CA VAL A 46 -16.23 -1.38 -1.49
C VAL A 46 -16.95 -1.78 -0.22
N ALA A 47 -18.26 -2.01 -0.31
CA ALA A 47 -19.02 -2.47 0.84
C ALA A 47 -18.60 -3.88 1.24
N ALA A 48 -18.44 -4.10 2.55
CA ALA A 48 -18.26 -5.41 3.16
C ALA A 48 -19.53 -5.85 3.86
N ASP A 49 -19.88 -7.14 3.77
CA ASP A 49 -21.08 -7.71 4.39
C ASP A 49 -20.93 -7.93 5.91
N GLY A 50 -19.77 -7.66 6.48
CA GLY A 50 -19.46 -7.82 7.91
C GLY A 50 -18.06 -7.36 8.25
N PRO A 51 -17.62 -7.54 9.51
CA PRO A 51 -16.32 -7.11 9.98
C PRO A 51 -15.18 -7.64 9.10
N THR A 52 -14.23 -6.77 8.80
CA THR A 52 -13.04 -7.07 8.01
C THR A 52 -11.82 -7.20 8.91
N GLY A 53 -10.77 -7.85 8.42
CA GLY A 53 -9.51 -8.02 9.12
C GLY A 53 -8.30 -7.80 8.21
N HIS A 54 -7.11 -7.93 8.75
CA HIS A 54 -5.88 -7.84 7.96
C HIS A 54 -5.85 -8.96 6.91
N GLY A 55 -5.65 -8.57 5.66
CA GLY A 55 -5.55 -9.46 4.51
C GLY A 55 -4.13 -9.57 3.97
N LYS A 56 -4.04 -9.95 2.70
CA LYS A 56 -2.77 -10.11 2.00
C LYS A 56 -2.05 -8.77 1.78
N ILE A 57 -2.79 -7.68 1.59
CA ILE A 57 -2.22 -6.33 1.53
C ILE A 57 -2.17 -5.79 2.97
N ASP A 58 -0.98 -5.39 3.41
CA ASP A 58 -0.75 -4.92 4.77
C ASP A 58 -1.13 -3.45 4.92
N HIS A 59 -0.64 -2.60 4.01
CA HIS A 59 -0.84 -1.16 4.11
C HIS A 59 -0.85 -0.45 2.75
N LEU A 60 -1.40 0.76 2.76
CA LEU A 60 -1.23 1.77 1.73
C LEU A 60 -0.31 2.85 2.25
N ALA A 61 0.80 3.10 1.56
CA ALA A 61 1.72 4.18 1.89
C ALA A 61 1.38 5.46 1.09
N LEU A 62 1.38 6.58 1.79
CA LEU A 62 1.20 7.92 1.24
C LEU A 62 2.53 8.65 1.23
N ALA A 63 2.93 9.14 0.06
CA ALA A 63 4.12 9.96 -0.11
C ALA A 63 3.87 11.36 0.47
N VAL A 64 4.77 11.82 1.34
CA VAL A 64 4.75 13.16 1.91
C VAL A 64 6.14 13.79 1.82
N ASP A 65 6.21 15.12 1.84
CA ASP A 65 7.50 15.82 1.80
C ASP A 65 8.24 15.75 3.14
N ASP A 66 7.47 15.79 4.24
CA ASP A 66 7.96 15.76 5.62
C ASP A 66 7.00 14.95 6.49
N VAL A 67 7.47 13.81 6.99
CA VAL A 67 6.65 12.88 7.79
C VAL A 67 6.20 13.50 9.10
N ASP A 68 7.08 14.27 9.78
CA ASP A 68 6.74 14.86 11.08
C ASP A 68 5.69 15.96 10.92
N ALA A 69 5.85 16.82 9.90
CA ALA A 69 4.87 17.87 9.60
C ALA A 69 3.53 17.28 9.14
N ALA A 70 3.55 16.26 8.27
CA ALA A 70 2.35 15.56 7.80
C ALA A 70 1.63 14.86 8.94
N LEU A 71 2.37 14.15 9.82
CA LEU A 71 1.84 13.51 11.02
C LEU A 71 1.14 14.53 11.92
N ALA A 72 1.80 15.64 12.26
CA ALA A 72 1.22 16.68 13.10
C ALA A 72 -0.08 17.24 12.51
N ALA A 73 -0.10 17.49 11.20
CA ALA A 73 -1.30 17.96 10.50
C ALA A 73 -2.44 16.94 10.51
N MET A 74 -2.15 15.65 10.32
CA MET A 74 -3.16 14.59 10.33
C MET A 74 -3.68 14.30 11.75
N ILE A 75 -2.82 14.32 12.78
CA ILE A 75 -3.24 14.24 14.18
C ILE A 75 -4.19 15.39 14.54
N ALA A 76 -3.90 16.61 14.09
CA ALA A 76 -4.78 17.76 14.31
C ALA A 76 -6.17 17.59 13.64
N ARG A 77 -6.29 16.75 12.61
CA ARG A 77 -7.54 16.36 11.95
C ARG A 77 -8.18 15.08 12.53
N GLY A 78 -7.59 14.50 13.59
CA GLY A 78 -8.12 13.33 14.28
C GLY A 78 -7.50 11.99 13.93
N ALA A 79 -6.39 11.95 13.16
CA ALA A 79 -5.64 10.72 12.94
C ALA A 79 -5.10 10.15 14.25
N ARG A 80 -4.85 8.84 14.27
CA ARG A 80 -4.24 8.13 15.40
C ARG A 80 -3.06 7.31 14.92
N LEU A 81 -2.01 7.24 15.75
CA LEU A 81 -0.91 6.32 15.52
C LEU A 81 -1.41 4.87 15.53
N GLU A 82 -0.89 4.07 14.63
CA GLU A 82 -1.11 2.62 14.59
C GLU A 82 -0.11 1.91 15.49
N ALA A 83 -0.47 0.74 16.02
CA ALA A 83 0.27 0.04 17.06
C ALA A 83 1.70 -0.42 16.65
N THR A 84 2.02 -0.46 15.36
CA THR A 84 3.38 -0.80 14.90
C THR A 84 4.37 0.33 15.06
N THR A 85 3.90 1.59 15.10
CA THR A 85 4.72 2.78 15.34
C THR A 85 4.14 3.65 16.48
N PRO A 86 3.97 3.09 17.70
CA PRO A 86 3.24 3.75 18.79
C PRO A 86 3.97 5.00 19.32
N ASP A 87 5.29 5.06 19.14
CA ASP A 87 6.14 6.14 19.59
C ASP A 87 6.39 7.22 18.51
N GLY A 88 5.75 7.08 17.33
CA GLY A 88 5.89 7.99 16.21
C GLY A 88 6.84 7.52 15.11
N PRO A 89 7.35 8.45 14.27
CA PRO A 89 8.11 8.12 13.08
C PRO A 89 9.41 7.37 13.33
N ARG A 90 9.72 6.44 12.41
CA ARG A 90 10.94 5.62 12.37
C ARG A 90 11.66 5.82 11.04
N GLU A 91 12.87 5.23 10.93
CA GLU A 91 13.70 5.31 9.73
C GLU A 91 14.18 3.91 9.30
N ILE A 92 14.29 3.73 7.98
CA ILE A 92 14.95 2.60 7.35
C ILE A 92 16.09 3.18 6.51
N ALA A 93 17.32 3.06 6.99
CA ALA A 93 18.49 3.69 6.38
C ALA A 93 18.86 3.08 5.02
N GLU A 94 18.51 1.81 4.80
CA GLU A 94 18.90 1.05 3.62
C GLU A 94 18.05 1.37 2.38
N PHE A 95 16.88 2.00 2.54
CA PHE A 95 16.00 2.28 1.42
C PHE A 95 16.49 3.46 0.59
N TRP A 96 16.35 3.37 -0.73
CA TRP A 96 16.58 4.43 -1.71
C TRP A 96 18.00 5.04 -1.70
N GLY A 97 18.96 4.40 -1.05
CA GLY A 97 20.36 4.88 -0.91
C GLY A 97 20.54 6.05 0.07
N THR A 98 19.47 6.71 0.48
CA THR A 98 19.51 7.84 1.42
C THR A 98 18.70 7.60 2.69
N GLY A 99 17.94 6.52 2.72
CA GLY A 99 17.00 6.18 3.78
C GLY A 99 15.58 6.68 3.51
N MET A 100 14.66 6.19 4.34
CA MET A 100 13.25 6.56 4.36
C MET A 100 12.80 6.79 5.79
N ARG A 101 12.02 7.85 6.02
CA ARG A 101 11.31 8.10 7.28
C ARG A 101 9.84 7.74 7.10
N TYR A 102 9.24 7.07 8.07
CA TYR A 102 7.87 6.58 7.97
C TYR A 102 7.16 6.51 9.31
N VAL A 103 5.83 6.49 9.27
CA VAL A 103 4.95 6.28 10.42
C VAL A 103 3.64 5.64 9.96
N PHE A 104 3.08 4.73 10.75
CA PHE A 104 1.78 4.15 10.50
C PHE A 104 0.67 4.85 11.27
N LEU A 105 -0.44 5.10 10.58
CA LEU A 105 -1.68 5.66 11.10
C LEU A 105 -2.83 4.66 10.93
N THR A 106 -3.80 4.75 11.83
CA THR A 106 -5.04 3.99 11.73
C THR A 106 -6.01 4.70 10.80
N GLY A 107 -6.31 4.09 9.68
CA GLY A 107 -7.33 4.51 8.71
C GLY A 107 -8.72 3.95 9.02
N PRO A 108 -9.66 4.01 8.04
CA PRO A 108 -11.01 3.51 8.19
C PRO A 108 -11.04 2.05 8.65
N GLU A 109 -11.86 1.77 9.66
CA GLU A 109 -12.06 0.42 10.25
C GLU A 109 -10.76 -0.30 10.66
N GLY A 110 -9.67 0.45 10.90
CA GLY A 110 -8.37 -0.11 11.27
C GLY A 110 -7.43 -0.36 10.08
N ALA A 111 -7.76 0.11 8.87
CA ALA A 111 -6.85 0.06 7.74
C ALA A 111 -5.52 0.72 8.09
N ARG A 112 -4.41 0.03 7.81
CA ARG A 112 -3.09 0.59 8.03
C ARG A 112 -2.73 1.55 6.90
N ILE A 113 -2.43 2.81 7.24
CA ILE A 113 -1.98 3.84 6.31
C ILE A 113 -0.61 4.31 6.77
N GLU A 114 0.37 4.24 5.90
CA GLU A 114 1.72 4.72 6.14
C GLU A 114 1.89 6.12 5.59
N LEU A 115 2.56 7.00 6.33
CA LEU A 115 3.17 8.21 5.76
C LEU A 115 4.65 7.93 5.57
N CYS A 116 5.18 8.22 4.39
CA CYS A 116 6.60 8.02 4.13
C CYS A 116 7.22 9.13 3.30
N ALA A 117 8.51 9.40 3.59
CA ALA A 117 9.34 10.36 2.87
C ALA A 117 10.76 9.81 2.70
N ARG A 118 11.36 9.99 1.53
CA ARG A 118 12.77 9.66 1.28
C ARG A 118 13.66 10.70 1.93
N LEU A 119 14.68 10.25 2.68
CA LEU A 119 15.65 11.14 3.31
C LEU A 119 16.65 11.66 2.25
N GLY A 120 16.93 12.97 2.28
CA GLY A 120 17.92 13.60 1.40
C GLY A 120 17.63 13.54 -0.09
N GLY A 121 16.44 13.15 -0.49
CA GLY A 121 16.01 13.06 -1.89
C GLY A 121 15.10 14.22 -2.31
N ALA A 122 14.96 14.41 -3.64
CA ALA A 122 13.89 15.25 -4.16
C ALA A 122 12.53 14.59 -3.87
N ALA A 123 11.50 15.39 -3.58
CA ALA A 123 10.14 14.94 -3.46
C ALA A 123 9.75 14.12 -4.72
N ARG A 124 9.00 13.04 -4.50
CA ARG A 124 8.48 12.24 -5.61
C ARG A 124 7.50 13.09 -6.43
N ALA A 125 7.58 13.01 -7.76
CA ALA A 125 6.59 13.68 -8.61
C ALA A 125 5.17 13.16 -8.32
N GLY A 126 4.17 14.04 -8.35
CA GLY A 126 2.77 13.68 -8.06
C GLY A 126 2.39 13.72 -6.58
N LEU A 127 3.20 14.33 -5.71
CA LEU A 127 2.87 14.52 -4.29
C LEU A 127 1.82 15.62 -4.07
N PRO A 128 0.95 15.46 -3.04
CA PRO A 128 0.76 14.25 -2.26
C PRO A 128 0.09 13.14 -3.07
N GLY A 129 0.50 11.89 -2.85
CA GLY A 129 -0.03 10.73 -3.57
C GLY A 129 0.31 9.43 -2.85
N HIS A 130 -0.03 8.30 -3.48
CA HIS A 130 0.43 7.02 -2.98
C HIS A 130 1.93 6.85 -3.23
N ASP A 131 2.66 6.34 -2.25
CA ASP A 131 4.03 5.90 -2.46
C ASP A 131 4.06 4.44 -2.95
N HIS A 132 3.45 3.53 -2.18
CA HIS A 132 3.39 2.12 -2.50
C HIS A 132 2.24 1.39 -1.79
N LEU A 133 1.98 0.15 -2.25
CA LEU A 133 1.22 -0.85 -1.52
C LEU A 133 2.16 -1.85 -0.89
N GLY A 134 2.12 -2.01 0.44
CA GLY A 134 2.92 -2.98 1.17
C GLY A 134 2.26 -4.35 1.19
N ILE A 135 2.97 -5.37 0.68
CA ILE A 135 2.46 -6.74 0.52
C ILE A 135 3.46 -7.75 1.11
N PRO A 136 3.17 -8.32 2.29
CA PRO A 136 3.98 -9.41 2.85
C PRO A 136 3.89 -10.66 1.98
N CYS A 137 5.01 -11.34 1.80
CA CYS A 137 5.13 -12.52 0.94
C CYS A 137 5.69 -13.72 1.70
N THR A 138 5.21 -14.92 1.35
CA THR A 138 5.82 -16.18 1.79
C THR A 138 6.86 -16.69 0.80
N ASP A 139 6.79 -16.23 -0.45
CA ASP A 139 7.75 -16.43 -1.54
C ASP A 139 7.80 -15.15 -2.38
N ILE A 140 8.83 -14.34 -2.13
CA ILE A 140 8.98 -13.05 -2.80
C ILE A 140 9.30 -13.19 -4.30
N ALA A 141 9.95 -14.28 -4.71
CA ALA A 141 10.26 -14.52 -6.12
C ALA A 141 8.98 -14.85 -6.90
N ALA A 142 8.13 -15.72 -6.36
CA ALA A 142 6.82 -16.02 -6.94
C ALA A 142 5.92 -14.78 -7.01
N SER A 143 5.93 -13.95 -5.93
CA SER A 143 5.15 -12.71 -5.88
C SER A 143 5.65 -11.69 -6.91
N ALA A 144 6.96 -11.51 -7.05
CA ALA A 144 7.54 -10.61 -8.05
C ALA A 144 7.23 -11.09 -9.48
N ALA A 145 7.33 -12.40 -9.75
CA ALA A 145 6.99 -12.97 -11.05
C ALA A 145 5.51 -12.76 -11.40
N PHE A 146 4.60 -12.88 -10.43
CA PHE A 146 3.18 -12.60 -10.63
C PHE A 146 2.94 -11.15 -11.06
N TRP A 147 3.51 -10.18 -10.35
CA TRP A 147 3.37 -8.76 -10.70
C TRP A 147 4.02 -8.41 -12.04
N THR A 148 5.20 -8.98 -12.33
CA THR A 148 5.85 -8.83 -13.65
C THR A 148 4.97 -9.38 -14.78
N GLY A 149 4.26 -10.49 -14.53
CA GLY A 149 3.27 -11.04 -15.48
C GLY A 149 2.05 -10.13 -15.73
N LEU A 150 1.79 -9.16 -14.83
CA LEU A 150 0.78 -8.11 -15.01
C LEU A 150 1.35 -6.85 -15.68
N GLY A 151 2.63 -6.81 -15.99
CA GLY A 151 3.33 -5.68 -16.61
C GLY A 151 4.09 -4.78 -15.63
N ALA A 152 4.24 -5.20 -14.37
CA ALA A 152 5.07 -4.45 -13.44
C ALA A 152 6.57 -4.60 -13.75
N GLU A 153 7.33 -3.53 -13.54
CA GLU A 153 8.77 -3.49 -13.78
C GLU A 153 9.54 -3.38 -12.45
N PRO A 154 10.66 -4.11 -12.29
CA PRO A 154 11.52 -3.97 -11.11
C PRO A 154 12.03 -2.54 -10.95
N LEU A 155 11.84 -1.97 -9.76
CA LEU A 155 12.25 -0.59 -9.43
C LEU A 155 13.44 -0.56 -8.48
N ALA A 156 13.40 -1.35 -7.39
CA ALA A 156 14.49 -1.46 -6.42
C ALA A 156 14.44 -2.82 -5.69
N ALA A 157 15.60 -3.23 -5.17
CA ALA A 157 15.74 -4.42 -4.34
C ALA A 157 16.64 -4.10 -3.15
N VAL A 158 16.18 -4.44 -1.95
CA VAL A 158 16.91 -4.24 -0.71
C VAL A 158 16.75 -5.48 0.16
N ASP A 159 17.82 -5.90 0.82
CA ASP A 159 17.81 -6.96 1.80
C ASP A 159 18.15 -6.37 3.18
N LEU A 160 17.18 -6.37 4.08
CA LEU A 160 17.30 -5.81 5.41
C LEU A 160 17.80 -6.88 6.38
N SER A 161 19.04 -6.75 6.83
CA SER A 161 19.61 -7.63 7.87
C SER A 161 19.17 -7.15 9.25
N ARG A 162 18.50 -8.01 10.00
CA ARG A 162 18.03 -7.76 11.36
C ARG A 162 18.40 -8.94 12.26
N ALA A 163 18.17 -8.81 13.56
CA ALA A 163 18.53 -9.85 14.54
C ALA A 163 17.80 -11.18 14.32
N ASP A 164 16.59 -11.14 13.75
CA ASP A 164 15.75 -12.29 13.42
C ASP A 164 16.02 -12.89 12.03
N GLY A 165 16.93 -12.26 11.25
CA GLY A 165 17.33 -12.71 9.93
C GLY A 165 17.25 -11.63 8.86
N VAL A 166 17.16 -12.05 7.59
CA VAL A 166 17.10 -11.16 6.43
C VAL A 166 15.67 -11.05 5.93
N THR A 167 15.11 -9.85 5.97
CA THR A 167 13.88 -9.51 5.25
C THR A 167 14.24 -9.05 3.85
N GLN A 168 13.79 -9.78 2.83
CA GLN A 168 13.94 -9.36 1.45
C GLN A 168 12.84 -8.36 1.09
N VAL A 169 13.20 -7.26 0.40
CA VAL A 169 12.24 -6.25 -0.07
C VAL A 169 12.46 -6.01 -1.56
N ARG A 170 11.37 -5.98 -2.33
CA ARG A 170 11.36 -5.70 -3.77
C ARG A 170 10.29 -4.66 -4.07
N PHE A 171 10.69 -3.57 -4.71
CA PHE A 171 9.77 -2.57 -5.23
C PHE A 171 9.58 -2.79 -6.73
N LEU A 172 8.34 -2.81 -7.17
CA LEU A 172 7.96 -2.90 -8.57
C LEU A 172 7.05 -1.72 -8.93
N SER A 173 7.31 -1.08 -10.07
CA SER A 173 6.42 -0.05 -10.61
C SER A 173 5.37 -0.67 -11.53
N LEU A 174 4.13 -0.20 -11.43
CA LEU A 174 3.04 -0.56 -12.33
C LEU A 174 2.25 0.72 -12.63
N GLY A 175 2.49 1.29 -13.81
CA GLY A 175 1.88 2.55 -14.19
C GLY A 175 2.19 3.69 -13.23
N ASP A 176 1.15 4.25 -12.62
CA ASP A 176 1.21 5.35 -11.64
C ASP A 176 1.52 4.87 -10.21
N GLY A 177 1.54 3.56 -9.96
CA GLY A 177 1.70 2.98 -8.64
C GLY A 177 2.99 2.19 -8.44
N VAL A 178 3.27 1.86 -7.19
CA VAL A 178 4.37 0.99 -6.78
C VAL A 178 3.85 -0.08 -5.84
N VAL A 179 4.37 -1.29 -5.98
CA VAL A 179 4.15 -2.40 -5.07
C VAL A 179 5.43 -2.67 -4.31
N GLU A 180 5.37 -2.64 -3.00
CA GLU A 180 6.42 -3.12 -2.11
C GLU A 180 6.11 -4.55 -1.71
N LEU A 181 6.91 -5.49 -2.16
CA LEU A 181 6.91 -6.87 -1.71
C LEU A 181 7.95 -7.04 -0.62
N TYR A 182 7.57 -7.64 0.51
CA TYR A 182 8.55 -7.95 1.55
C TYR A 182 8.34 -9.34 2.14
N GLU A 183 9.44 -10.06 2.31
CA GLU A 183 9.48 -11.44 2.83
C GLU A 183 10.31 -11.48 4.11
N PRO A 184 9.68 -11.28 5.29
CA PRO A 184 10.38 -11.43 6.56
C PRO A 184 10.66 -12.92 6.84
N PRO A 185 11.70 -13.26 7.63
CA PRO A 185 12.05 -14.65 7.95
C PRO A 185 10.88 -15.47 8.51
N ALA A 186 10.01 -14.83 9.28
CA ALA A 186 8.86 -15.48 9.91
C ALA A 186 7.77 -15.90 8.92
N LEU A 187 7.69 -15.31 7.74
CA LEU A 187 6.70 -15.65 6.71
C LEU A 187 7.24 -16.60 5.63
N ARG A 188 8.56 -16.68 5.48
CA ARG A 188 9.19 -17.45 4.41
C ARG A 188 8.75 -18.90 4.39
N GLY A 189 8.12 -19.32 3.29
CA GLY A 189 7.62 -20.69 3.11
C GLY A 189 6.43 -21.05 4.02
N GLN A 190 5.84 -20.10 4.74
CA GLN A 190 4.67 -20.35 5.58
C GLN A 190 3.37 -20.28 4.77
N VAL A 191 2.29 -20.83 5.31
CA VAL A 191 0.93 -20.59 4.81
C VAL A 191 0.33 -19.47 5.67
N PRO A 192 0.15 -18.27 5.14
CA PRO A 192 -0.35 -17.17 5.94
C PRO A 192 -1.83 -17.34 6.29
N GLY A 193 -2.18 -17.04 7.53
CA GLY A 193 -3.57 -17.01 8.03
C GLY A 193 -4.23 -15.66 7.77
N PHE A 194 -4.36 -15.24 6.51
CA PHE A 194 -5.07 -14.00 6.19
C PHE A 194 -6.58 -14.15 6.34
N ALA A 195 -7.25 -13.07 6.76
CA ALA A 195 -8.71 -13.05 6.83
C ALA A 195 -9.33 -13.21 5.43
N GLU A 196 -10.38 -14.03 5.33
CA GLU A 196 -11.17 -14.15 4.09
C GLU A 196 -11.83 -12.82 3.73
N ASN A 197 -12.37 -12.12 4.74
CA ASN A 197 -12.88 -10.76 4.61
C ASN A 197 -11.74 -9.76 4.90
N ALA A 198 -10.91 -9.52 3.91
CA ALA A 198 -9.78 -8.61 4.05
C ALA A 198 -10.20 -7.16 3.93
N LEU A 199 -9.66 -6.32 4.82
CA LEU A 199 -9.84 -4.87 4.83
C LEU A 199 -9.26 -4.27 3.52
N TRP A 200 -7.98 -4.49 3.24
CA TRP A 200 -7.43 -4.29 1.91
C TRP A 200 -7.71 -5.54 1.07
N ARG A 201 -8.87 -5.55 0.39
CA ARG A 201 -9.43 -6.75 -0.24
C ARG A 201 -8.66 -7.21 -1.46
N GLY A 202 -8.08 -6.29 -2.21
CA GLY A 202 -7.36 -6.56 -3.44
C GLY A 202 -6.97 -5.30 -4.17
N VAL A 203 -6.64 -5.47 -5.45
CA VAL A 203 -6.21 -4.37 -6.34
C VAL A 203 -6.93 -4.48 -7.66
N ARG A 204 -7.33 -3.35 -8.25
CA ARG A 204 -7.70 -3.25 -9.65
C ARG A 204 -6.50 -2.74 -10.44
N VAL A 205 -6.23 -3.36 -11.58
CA VAL A 205 -5.20 -2.91 -12.52
C VAL A 205 -5.84 -2.66 -13.89
N GLY A 206 -5.59 -1.49 -14.46
CA GLY A 206 -6.08 -1.10 -15.77
C GLY A 206 -4.92 -0.85 -16.74
N GLY A 207 -5.21 -0.81 -18.04
CA GLY A 207 -4.23 -0.46 -19.07
C GLY A 207 -3.14 -1.52 -19.33
N THR A 208 -3.28 -2.73 -18.81
CA THR A 208 -2.27 -3.79 -18.94
C THR A 208 -2.26 -4.47 -20.32
N GLY A 209 -3.32 -4.31 -21.09
CA GLY A 209 -3.54 -5.06 -22.35
C GLY A 209 -3.84 -6.55 -22.14
N LEU A 210 -4.01 -7.00 -20.92
CA LEU A 210 -4.43 -8.37 -20.57
C LEU A 210 -5.96 -8.50 -20.63
N GLU A 211 -6.45 -9.72 -20.83
CA GLU A 211 -7.89 -10.01 -20.76
C GLU A 211 -8.45 -9.64 -19.38
N PRO A 212 -9.57 -8.89 -19.31
CA PRO A 212 -10.22 -8.54 -18.06
C PRO A 212 -10.61 -9.76 -17.22
N GLY A 213 -10.57 -9.62 -15.91
CA GLY A 213 -10.99 -10.66 -14.99
C GLY A 213 -10.17 -10.74 -13.71
N LEU A 214 -10.64 -11.59 -12.80
CA LEU A 214 -9.96 -11.83 -11.53
C LEU A 214 -8.73 -12.74 -11.73
N ARG A 215 -7.62 -12.34 -11.16
CA ARG A 215 -6.40 -13.13 -11.01
C ARG A 215 -6.16 -13.36 -9.51
N ILE A 216 -5.78 -14.59 -9.17
CA ILE A 216 -5.36 -14.91 -7.80
C ILE A 216 -3.85 -15.12 -7.83
N GLY A 217 -3.14 -14.24 -7.20
CA GLY A 217 -1.69 -14.29 -7.03
C GLY A 217 -1.25 -15.16 -5.85
N PRO A 218 0.05 -15.22 -5.59
CA PRO A 218 0.60 -15.91 -4.42
C PRO A 218 -0.08 -15.46 -3.13
N ASP A 219 -0.19 -16.39 -2.18
CA ASP A 219 -0.82 -16.18 -0.87
C ASP A 219 -2.28 -15.67 -0.95
N GLY A 220 -2.99 -15.94 -2.05
CA GLY A 220 -4.38 -15.54 -2.23
C GLY A 220 -4.60 -14.07 -2.58
N LEU A 221 -3.56 -13.33 -3.00
CA LEU A 221 -3.69 -11.94 -3.44
C LEU A 221 -4.70 -11.82 -4.59
N ARG A 222 -5.70 -10.97 -4.44
CA ARG A 222 -6.73 -10.73 -5.43
C ARG A 222 -6.37 -9.52 -6.31
N VAL A 223 -6.28 -9.73 -7.61
CA VAL A 223 -6.05 -8.66 -8.59
C VAL A 223 -7.11 -8.75 -9.69
N THR A 224 -7.87 -7.68 -9.86
CA THR A 224 -8.87 -7.56 -10.92
C THR A 224 -8.26 -6.77 -12.08
N VAL A 225 -8.08 -7.41 -13.23
CA VAL A 225 -7.70 -6.74 -14.49
C VAL A 225 -8.98 -6.12 -15.06
N LEU A 226 -8.91 -4.81 -15.40
CA LEU A 226 -10.01 -4.01 -15.96
C LEU A 226 -9.99 -4.01 -17.50
#